data_6a5f0aea3ce52465f2624e219f91a563
#
_entry.id   6a5f0aea3ce52465f2624e219f91a563
#
_cell.length_a   1.000
_cell.length_b   1.000
_cell.length_c   1.000
_cell.angle_alpha   90.00
_cell.angle_beta   90.00
_cell.angle_gamma   90.00
#
_symmetry.space_group_name_H-M   'P 1'
#
loop_
_entity.id
_entity.type
_entity.pdbx_description
1 polymer ?
#
loop_
_entity_poly.entity_id
_entity_poly.type
_entity_poly.pdbx_seq_one_letter_code
_entity_poly.pdbx_strand_id
1 'polypeptide(L)'
;MNSTLTDYVFVLRRRWRIPVAFTLLSVLATALFFIAKPPEYASKAVLFVTTPRDDERSFYEGDDYARKRADTYFALSRSPEIAKRVIDDLGMDIDPEQMIGHANLSPVHDTVLLQLTTTGDTPLQAQAIGNAYIEELRRSINALETVSAGLAPRVDLIPVQAPSFQGRAGMFPRWLILGAAAVLGLIGGAFAAVVVALLDGRIRRPEDAAEATETPVLATFRSPVPWQSPETRPWDGESGRQFRGTLDRLAILGSKVVVVTSAERAAGKTGIALTAARALASRGSTVAMVDFDSRGSRIASVLGLDNAQTVSGLVYHDVSQREQSFSVQTVAPTNWQGVTVIPFGPTEGDPGATADHPGTAEMFEALRNLYDWVIVDTPAVIEFSDAVRLVRHADAVVLVARARHTKFDELRSACQQLTLAAGNVLGVVFVADSAPGQRRGRLNRSGRPVDDIEDVGPPGRQAFSPSEPARRP
;
A
#
# COMPACT_ATOMS: atom_id res chain seq x y z
N MET A 1 -2.02 16.64 15.27
CA MET A 1 -2.56 15.45 14.55
C MET A 1 -3.60 14.74 15.42
N ASN A 2 -4.85 15.15 15.34
CA ASN A 2 -5.93 14.42 16.01
C ASN A 2 -6.51 13.40 15.01
N SER A 3 -5.85 12.24 14.89
CA SER A 3 -6.36 11.12 14.10
C SER A 3 -7.53 10.50 14.85
N THR A 4 -8.72 10.61 14.32
CA THR A 4 -9.91 9.96 14.87
C THR A 4 -9.94 8.48 14.49
N LEU A 5 -10.56 7.63 15.29
CA LEU A 5 -10.73 6.18 15.00
C LEU A 5 -11.29 5.92 13.60
N THR A 6 -12.11 6.84 13.08
CA THR A 6 -12.66 6.80 11.72
C THR A 6 -11.59 6.87 10.63
N ASP A 7 -10.48 7.57 10.87
CA ASP A 7 -9.38 7.69 9.89
C ASP A 7 -8.64 6.35 9.74
N TYR A 8 -8.43 5.60 10.84
CA TYR A 8 -7.80 4.27 10.80
C TYR A 8 -8.67 3.22 10.09
N VAL A 9 -9.99 3.23 10.35
CA VAL A 9 -10.94 2.35 9.65
C VAL A 9 -10.95 2.63 8.15
N PHE A 10 -10.89 3.91 7.76
CA PHE A 10 -10.83 4.31 6.35
C PHE A 10 -9.53 3.87 5.67
N VAL A 11 -8.39 3.99 6.36
CA VAL A 11 -7.07 3.51 5.87
C VAL A 11 -7.11 1.99 5.66
N LEU A 12 -7.64 1.26 6.65
CA LEU A 12 -7.73 -0.20 6.61
C LEU A 12 -8.63 -0.67 5.44
N ARG A 13 -9.79 -0.03 5.25
CA ARG A 13 -10.72 -0.35 4.17
C ARG A 13 -10.13 -0.06 2.78
N ARG A 14 -9.29 0.96 2.65
CA ARG A 14 -8.62 1.30 1.39
C ARG A 14 -7.44 0.38 1.07
N ARG A 15 -6.68 -0.01 2.09
CA ARG A 15 -5.49 -0.87 1.97
C ARG A 15 -5.74 -2.30 2.44
N TRP A 16 -6.98 -2.78 2.35
CA TRP A 16 -7.41 -4.10 2.80
C TRP A 16 -6.56 -5.26 2.25
N ARG A 17 -5.90 -5.03 1.11
CA ARG A 17 -5.00 -6.01 0.48
C ARG A 17 -3.79 -6.33 1.35
N ILE A 18 -3.28 -5.38 2.15
CA ILE A 18 -2.11 -5.58 3.01
C ILE A 18 -2.46 -6.54 4.17
N PRO A 19 -3.49 -6.30 5.01
CA PRO A 19 -3.89 -7.24 6.04
C PRO A 19 -4.22 -8.64 5.50
N VAL A 20 -4.93 -8.72 4.36
CA VAL A 20 -5.27 -9.99 3.74
C VAL A 20 -4.01 -10.74 3.25
N ALA A 21 -3.06 -10.05 2.61
CA ALA A 21 -1.81 -10.67 2.16
C ALA A 21 -0.98 -11.20 3.34
N PHE A 22 -0.87 -10.43 4.43
CA PHE A 22 -0.18 -10.87 5.66
C PHE A 22 -0.85 -12.08 6.31
N THR A 23 -2.20 -12.08 6.38
CA THR A 23 -2.96 -13.21 6.91
C THR A 23 -2.75 -14.47 6.08
N LEU A 24 -2.85 -14.35 4.75
CA LEU A 24 -2.62 -15.48 3.85
C LEU A 24 -1.19 -16.02 3.95
N LEU A 25 -0.20 -15.13 4.02
CA LEU A 25 1.22 -15.51 4.16
C LEU A 25 1.47 -16.23 5.49
N SER A 26 0.91 -15.72 6.61
CA SER A 26 1.03 -16.33 7.94
C SER A 26 0.40 -17.72 7.99
N VAL A 27 -0.82 -17.88 7.45
CA VAL A 27 -1.52 -19.17 7.39
C VAL A 27 -0.77 -20.14 6.47
N LEU A 28 -0.29 -19.68 5.30
CA LEU A 28 0.47 -20.49 4.36
C LEU A 28 1.79 -20.98 4.99
N ALA A 29 2.54 -20.10 5.64
CA ALA A 29 3.78 -20.45 6.32
C ALA A 29 3.54 -21.50 7.41
N THR A 30 2.47 -21.34 8.21
CA THR A 30 2.08 -22.30 9.25
C THR A 30 1.63 -23.63 8.64
N ALA A 31 0.89 -23.61 7.53
CA ALA A 31 0.48 -24.82 6.83
C ALA A 31 1.68 -25.58 6.23
N LEU A 32 2.62 -24.86 5.61
CA LEU A 32 3.88 -25.45 5.10
C LEU A 32 4.70 -26.07 6.23
N PHE A 33 4.78 -25.39 7.38
CA PHE A 33 5.44 -25.95 8.57
C PHE A 33 4.81 -27.27 9.00
N PHE A 34 3.46 -27.38 8.99
CA PHE A 34 2.77 -28.63 9.33
C PHE A 34 2.92 -29.74 8.28
N ILE A 35 3.16 -29.37 7.01
CA ILE A 35 3.47 -30.34 5.95
C ILE A 35 4.92 -30.86 6.13
N ALA A 36 5.85 -29.95 6.43
CA ALA A 36 7.25 -30.30 6.64
C ALA A 36 7.48 -31.13 7.94
N LYS A 37 6.62 -30.92 8.97
CA LYS A 37 6.66 -31.67 10.22
C LYS A 37 5.45 -32.60 10.30
N PRO A 38 5.59 -33.89 9.98
CA PRO A 38 4.50 -34.85 10.04
C PRO A 38 3.89 -34.96 11.46
N PRO A 39 2.66 -35.41 11.60
CA PRO A 39 2.05 -35.57 12.90
C PRO A 39 2.68 -36.72 13.65
N GLU A 40 3.14 -36.47 14.86
CA GLU A 40 3.49 -37.53 15.80
C GLU A 40 2.23 -37.99 16.53
N TYR A 41 2.18 -39.29 16.81
CA TYR A 41 1.09 -39.92 17.56
C TYR A 41 1.60 -40.33 18.93
N ALA A 42 0.77 -40.12 19.97
CA ALA A 42 1.11 -40.44 21.34
C ALA A 42 0.41 -41.76 21.79
N SER A 43 1.15 -42.59 22.46
CA SER A 43 0.63 -43.71 23.22
C SER A 43 0.99 -43.55 24.68
N LYS A 44 0.10 -43.97 25.55
CA LYS A 44 0.22 -43.85 27.01
C LYS A 44 0.03 -45.18 27.67
N ALA A 45 0.93 -45.53 28.59
CA ALA A 45 0.86 -46.67 29.46
C ALA A 45 0.96 -46.26 30.94
N VAL A 46 0.38 -47.00 31.82
CA VAL A 46 0.49 -46.78 33.27
C VAL A 46 1.08 -48.05 33.88
N LEU A 47 2.16 -47.91 34.61
CA LEU A 47 2.91 -48.96 35.24
C LEU A 47 2.80 -48.83 36.74
N PHE A 48 2.53 -49.92 37.43
CA PHE A 48 2.52 -50.03 38.87
C PHE A 48 3.83 -50.62 39.39
N VAL A 49 4.44 -49.90 40.34
CA VAL A 49 5.67 -50.37 40.99
C VAL A 49 5.25 -51.16 42.20
N THR A 50 5.41 -52.49 42.18
CA THR A 50 5.05 -53.35 43.29
C THR A 50 6.28 -53.97 43.94
N THR A 51 6.24 -54.14 45.25
CA THR A 51 7.23 -54.92 46.01
C THR A 51 6.61 -56.28 46.34
N PRO A 52 7.15 -57.44 45.83
CA PRO A 52 6.68 -58.76 46.20
C PRO A 52 6.81 -58.93 47.72
N ARG A 53 5.74 -59.38 48.38
CA ARG A 53 5.68 -59.54 49.83
C ARG A 53 6.07 -60.94 50.24
N ASP A 54 6.97 -60.99 51.20
CA ASP A 54 7.20 -62.22 51.97
C ASP A 54 6.89 -62.06 53.48
N ASP A 55 6.58 -60.82 54.04
CA ASP A 55 6.30 -60.62 55.45
C ASP A 55 5.25 -59.55 55.76
N GLU A 56 4.33 -59.85 56.68
CA GLU A 56 3.22 -58.98 57.14
C GLU A 56 3.62 -57.69 57.91
N ARG A 57 4.92 -57.48 58.14
CA ARG A 57 5.40 -56.33 58.96
C ARG A 57 5.81 -55.08 58.21
N SER A 58 5.71 -55.02 56.89
CA SER A 58 6.35 -54.00 56.09
C SER A 58 5.39 -53.11 55.23
N PHE A 59 4.14 -52.91 55.68
CA PHE A 59 3.16 -52.16 54.87
C PHE A 59 3.55 -50.71 54.55
N TYR A 60 4.15 -50.00 55.48
CA TYR A 60 4.52 -48.58 55.31
C TYR A 60 5.94 -48.40 54.67
N GLU A 61 6.86 -49.31 54.88
CA GLU A 61 8.22 -49.20 54.34
C GLU A 61 8.27 -49.54 52.87
N GLY A 62 7.38 -50.41 52.35
CA GLY A 62 7.33 -50.80 50.95
C GLY A 62 6.88 -49.65 50.02
N ASP A 63 5.89 -48.87 50.40
CA ASP A 63 5.42 -47.77 49.60
C ASP A 63 6.42 -46.61 49.53
N ASP A 64 7.09 -46.28 50.63
CA ASP A 64 8.16 -45.28 50.65
C ASP A 64 9.41 -45.71 49.83
N TYR A 65 9.73 -47.00 49.88
CA TYR A 65 10.78 -47.57 49.04
C TYR A 65 10.41 -47.50 47.57
N ALA A 66 9.18 -47.91 47.20
CA ALA A 66 8.72 -47.83 45.83
C ALA A 66 8.72 -46.39 45.27
N ARG A 67 8.29 -45.42 46.09
CA ARG A 67 8.32 -43.98 45.71
C ARG A 67 9.76 -43.46 45.47
N LYS A 68 10.70 -43.74 46.37
CA LYS A 68 12.11 -43.36 46.21
C LYS A 68 12.76 -44.01 45.01
N ARG A 69 12.32 -45.21 44.62
CA ARG A 69 12.78 -45.93 43.43
C ARG A 69 12.20 -45.38 42.14
N ALA A 70 10.99 -44.79 42.18
CA ALA A 70 10.36 -44.20 40.98
C ALA A 70 11.26 -43.15 40.29
N ASP A 71 11.95 -42.31 41.06
CA ASP A 71 12.90 -41.33 40.52
C ASP A 71 14.14 -42.03 39.86
N THR A 72 14.60 -43.16 40.45
CA THR A 72 15.69 -43.93 39.88
C THR A 72 15.25 -44.59 38.58
N TYR A 73 14.02 -45.11 38.51
CA TYR A 73 13.51 -45.75 37.28
C TYR A 73 13.21 -44.71 36.19
N PHE A 74 12.81 -43.48 36.58
CA PHE A 74 12.76 -42.37 35.66
C PHE A 74 14.14 -42.03 35.04
N ALA A 75 15.18 -41.97 35.87
CA ALA A 75 16.53 -41.74 35.38
C ALA A 75 17.02 -42.92 34.48
N LEU A 76 16.68 -44.14 34.85
CA LEU A 76 17.02 -45.35 34.10
C LEU A 76 16.35 -45.37 32.72
N SER A 77 15.09 -44.91 32.63
CA SER A 77 14.36 -44.87 31.36
C SER A 77 15.01 -43.96 30.30
N ARG A 78 15.84 -43.01 30.74
CA ARG A 78 16.63 -42.12 29.89
C ARG A 78 18.03 -42.63 29.56
N SER A 79 18.34 -43.84 29.98
CA SER A 79 19.64 -44.44 29.68
C SER A 79 19.76 -44.69 28.17
N PRO A 80 20.88 -44.25 27.53
CA PRO A 80 21.18 -44.62 26.14
C PRO A 80 21.24 -46.09 25.88
N GLU A 81 21.56 -46.90 26.91
CA GLU A 81 21.65 -48.33 26.80
C GLU A 81 20.27 -48.99 26.65
N ILE A 82 19.26 -48.53 27.40
CA ILE A 82 17.88 -48.98 27.23
C ILE A 82 17.35 -48.54 25.86
N ALA A 83 17.58 -47.28 25.50
CA ALA A 83 17.19 -46.77 24.18
C ALA A 83 17.77 -47.59 23.03
N LYS A 84 19.03 -47.96 23.13
CA LYS A 84 19.72 -48.82 22.12
C LYS A 84 19.06 -50.20 22.02
N ARG A 85 18.76 -50.85 23.15
CA ARG A 85 18.09 -52.17 23.13
C ARG A 85 16.69 -52.09 22.52
N VAL A 86 15.95 -50.99 22.82
CA VAL A 86 14.63 -50.76 22.21
C VAL A 86 14.77 -50.55 20.70
N ILE A 87 15.77 -49.82 20.24
CA ILE A 87 16.10 -49.63 18.81
C ILE A 87 16.38 -50.98 18.15
N ASP A 88 17.26 -51.78 18.77
CA ASP A 88 17.65 -53.09 18.25
C ASP A 88 16.43 -54.06 18.19
N ASP A 89 15.56 -54.04 19.20
CA ASP A 89 14.36 -54.88 19.28
C ASP A 89 13.30 -54.50 18.22
N LEU A 90 13.19 -53.22 17.92
CA LEU A 90 12.22 -52.70 16.94
C LEU A 90 12.81 -52.61 15.51
N GLY A 91 14.11 -52.81 15.34
CA GLY A 91 14.81 -52.69 14.05
C GLY A 91 14.75 -51.28 13.47
N MET A 92 14.79 -50.26 14.32
CA MET A 92 14.71 -48.84 13.91
C MET A 92 16.11 -48.31 13.60
N ASP A 93 16.19 -47.43 12.60
CA ASP A 93 17.45 -46.75 12.22
C ASP A 93 17.43 -45.31 12.73
N ILE A 94 17.54 -45.15 14.05
CA ILE A 94 17.59 -43.84 14.73
C ILE A 94 18.63 -43.87 15.85
N ASP A 95 19.11 -42.68 16.22
CA ASP A 95 20.06 -42.56 17.32
C ASP A 95 19.38 -42.75 18.69
N PRO A 96 20.12 -43.30 19.71
CA PRO A 96 19.62 -43.48 21.06
C PRO A 96 19.07 -42.19 21.67
N GLU A 97 19.67 -41.02 21.39
CA GLU A 97 19.17 -39.73 21.87
C GLU A 97 17.79 -39.39 21.28
N GLN A 98 17.56 -39.69 20.02
CA GLN A 98 16.25 -39.51 19.39
C GLN A 98 15.22 -40.45 20.00
N MET A 99 15.58 -41.74 20.23
CA MET A 99 14.70 -42.69 20.89
C MET A 99 14.30 -42.22 22.31
N ILE A 100 15.24 -41.67 23.09
CA ILE A 100 14.94 -41.09 24.41
C ILE A 100 13.91 -39.96 24.28
N GLY A 101 13.98 -39.16 23.20
CA GLY A 101 12.99 -38.13 22.90
C GLY A 101 11.58 -38.66 22.62
N HIS A 102 11.49 -39.91 22.12
CA HIS A 102 10.23 -40.60 21.86
C HIS A 102 9.59 -41.27 23.08
N ALA A 103 10.29 -41.34 24.22
CA ALA A 103 9.76 -41.95 25.43
C ALA A 103 9.94 -41.04 26.64
N ASN A 104 8.85 -40.72 27.30
CA ASN A 104 8.84 -39.94 28.51
C ASN A 104 8.14 -40.70 29.64
N LEU A 105 8.94 -41.21 30.60
CA LEU A 105 8.42 -41.81 31.84
C LEU A 105 8.29 -40.69 32.85
N SER A 106 7.17 -40.61 33.54
CA SER A 106 6.92 -39.62 34.62
C SER A 106 6.23 -40.28 35.80
N PRO A 107 6.64 -39.99 37.06
CA PRO A 107 5.92 -40.44 38.21
C PRO A 107 4.57 -39.68 38.30
N VAL A 108 3.51 -40.39 38.69
CA VAL A 108 2.26 -39.78 39.00
C VAL A 108 2.30 -39.32 40.49
N HIS A 109 2.09 -38.03 40.68
CA HIS A 109 2.29 -37.38 41.99
C HIS A 109 1.58 -38.11 43.13
N ASP A 110 2.27 -38.34 44.25
CA ASP A 110 1.81 -39.02 45.45
C ASP A 110 1.31 -40.44 45.24
N THR A 111 1.78 -41.14 44.21
CA THR A 111 1.43 -42.54 43.92
C THR A 111 2.69 -43.37 43.59
N VAL A 112 2.52 -44.67 43.59
CA VAL A 112 3.51 -45.62 43.12
C VAL A 112 3.36 -45.97 41.61
N LEU A 113 2.64 -45.12 40.90
CA LEU A 113 2.36 -45.25 39.49
C LEU A 113 3.39 -44.49 38.65
N LEU A 114 3.86 -45.10 37.59
CA LEU A 114 4.68 -44.45 36.56
C LEU A 114 3.86 -44.39 35.28
N GLN A 115 3.82 -43.19 34.68
CA GLN A 115 3.18 -43.00 33.41
C GLN A 115 4.25 -42.93 32.30
N LEU A 116 4.17 -43.85 31.39
CA LEU A 116 5.01 -43.86 30.19
C LEU A 116 4.20 -43.27 29.02
N THR A 117 4.71 -42.19 28.44
CA THR A 117 4.17 -41.62 27.20
C THR A 117 5.19 -41.80 26.10
N THR A 118 4.80 -42.48 25.03
CA THR A 118 5.66 -42.70 23.86
C THR A 118 5.08 -42.05 22.63
N THR A 119 5.93 -41.55 21.74
CA THR A 119 5.56 -40.93 20.47
C THR A 119 6.13 -41.69 19.28
N GLY A 120 5.46 -41.64 18.15
CA GLY A 120 5.90 -42.28 16.91
C GLY A 120 5.12 -41.70 15.71
N ASP A 121 5.61 -42.01 14.51
CA ASP A 121 5.02 -41.51 13.24
C ASP A 121 3.66 -42.15 12.94
N THR A 122 3.37 -43.28 13.54
CA THR A 122 2.07 -43.94 13.44
C THR A 122 1.57 -44.36 14.82
N PRO A 123 0.26 -44.55 15.02
CA PRO A 123 -0.31 -45.04 16.29
C PRO A 123 0.28 -46.40 16.69
N LEU A 124 0.50 -47.30 15.72
CA LEU A 124 1.06 -48.62 15.95
C LEU A 124 2.53 -48.54 16.38
N GLN A 125 3.32 -47.67 15.75
CA GLN A 125 4.71 -47.44 16.11
C GLN A 125 4.84 -46.86 17.53
N ALA A 126 4.02 -45.87 17.89
CA ALA A 126 4.01 -45.33 19.24
C ALA A 126 3.68 -46.37 20.30
N GLN A 127 2.75 -47.32 20.01
CA GLN A 127 2.43 -48.45 20.87
C GLN A 127 3.57 -49.48 20.92
N ALA A 128 4.20 -49.79 19.78
CA ALA A 128 5.32 -50.71 19.72
C ALA A 128 6.52 -50.21 20.55
N ILE A 129 6.84 -48.88 20.43
CA ILE A 129 7.89 -48.26 21.24
C ILE A 129 7.53 -48.36 22.72
N GLY A 130 6.27 -48.10 23.09
CA GLY A 130 5.78 -48.22 24.48
C GLY A 130 5.97 -49.62 25.02
N ASN A 131 5.57 -50.66 24.27
CA ASN A 131 5.71 -52.05 24.70
C ASN A 131 7.21 -52.46 24.83
N ALA A 132 8.04 -52.11 23.87
CA ALA A 132 9.48 -52.40 23.92
C ALA A 132 10.16 -51.72 25.12
N TYR A 133 9.81 -50.43 25.38
CA TYR A 133 10.32 -49.72 26.57
C TYR A 133 9.89 -50.39 27.87
N ILE A 134 8.64 -50.83 28.00
CA ILE A 134 8.13 -51.49 29.22
C ILE A 134 8.90 -52.77 29.44
N GLU A 135 9.11 -53.56 28.41
CA GLU A 135 9.79 -54.84 28.52
C GLU A 135 11.29 -54.67 28.86
N GLU A 136 11.98 -53.70 28.21
CA GLU A 136 13.38 -53.41 28.53
C GLU A 136 13.58 -52.79 29.92
N LEU A 137 12.69 -51.88 30.33
CA LEU A 137 12.72 -51.38 31.68
C LEU A 137 12.49 -52.48 32.71
N ARG A 138 11.52 -53.37 32.49
CA ARG A 138 11.26 -54.48 33.35
C ARG A 138 12.46 -55.44 33.47
N ARG A 139 13.10 -55.79 32.34
CA ARG A 139 14.33 -56.62 32.33
C ARG A 139 15.46 -55.93 33.08
N SER A 140 15.66 -54.66 32.89
CA SER A 140 16.73 -53.89 33.52
C SER A 140 16.51 -53.75 35.02
N ILE A 141 15.29 -53.49 35.45
CA ILE A 141 14.91 -53.35 36.88
C ILE A 141 15.03 -54.74 37.57
N ASN A 142 14.51 -55.79 36.96
CA ASN A 142 14.64 -57.12 37.50
C ASN A 142 16.12 -57.55 37.67
N ALA A 143 16.98 -57.20 36.72
CA ALA A 143 18.43 -57.47 36.80
C ALA A 143 19.09 -56.71 37.97
N LEU A 144 18.65 -55.44 38.21
CA LEU A 144 19.21 -54.60 39.28
C LEU A 144 18.69 -55.00 40.69
N GLU A 145 17.44 -55.43 40.78
CA GLU A 145 16.77 -55.69 42.03
C GLU A 145 16.89 -57.15 42.48
N THR A 146 17.46 -58.03 41.63
CA THR A 146 17.72 -59.45 42.02
C THR A 146 19.06 -59.51 42.75
N VAL A 147 18.99 -59.76 44.06
CA VAL A 147 20.16 -59.75 44.97
C VAL A 147 20.94 -61.10 44.94
N SER A 148 20.27 -62.22 44.58
CA SER A 148 20.91 -63.54 44.49
C SER A 148 20.16 -64.43 43.50
N ALA A 149 20.90 -65.31 42.83
CA ALA A 149 20.32 -66.26 41.87
C ALA A 149 19.30 -67.16 42.58
N GLY A 150 18.03 -67.09 42.13
CA GLY A 150 16.93 -67.87 42.65
C GLY A 150 15.96 -67.16 43.60
N LEU A 151 16.18 -65.89 43.94
CA LEU A 151 15.23 -65.09 44.72
C LEU A 151 14.41 -64.20 43.78
N ALA A 152 13.11 -63.93 44.14
CA ALA A 152 12.27 -62.97 43.43
C ALA A 152 12.86 -61.56 43.52
N PRO A 153 12.76 -60.70 42.47
CA PRO A 153 13.20 -59.33 42.51
C PRO A 153 12.45 -58.59 43.63
N ARG A 154 13.13 -57.63 44.27
CA ARG A 154 12.55 -56.79 45.33
C ARG A 154 11.45 -55.85 44.83
N VAL A 155 11.50 -55.53 43.56
CA VAL A 155 10.52 -54.69 42.89
C VAL A 155 10.20 -55.26 41.51
N ASP A 156 8.96 -55.23 41.11
CA ASP A 156 8.53 -55.59 39.74
C ASP A 156 7.63 -54.48 39.17
N LEU A 157 7.69 -54.33 37.85
CA LEU A 157 6.86 -53.40 37.09
C LEU A 157 5.68 -54.16 36.48
N ILE A 158 4.47 -53.83 36.94
CA ILE A 158 3.25 -54.44 36.42
C ILE A 158 2.53 -53.39 35.56
N PRO A 159 2.33 -53.64 34.24
CA PRO A 159 1.54 -52.75 33.40
C PRO A 159 0.03 -52.81 33.83
N VAL A 160 -0.43 -51.76 34.47
CA VAL A 160 -1.87 -51.61 34.83
C VAL A 160 -2.68 -51.22 33.60
N GLN A 161 -2.11 -50.42 32.75
CA GLN A 161 -2.66 -50.07 31.45
C GLN A 161 -1.63 -50.27 30.39
N ALA A 162 -1.91 -51.16 29.40
CA ALA A 162 -1.07 -51.34 28.24
C ALA A 162 -1.01 -50.06 27.39
N PRO A 163 0.07 -49.88 26.59
CA PRO A 163 0.20 -48.76 25.69
C PRO A 163 -1.04 -48.61 24.81
N SER A 164 -1.74 -47.54 24.98
CA SER A 164 -2.99 -47.23 24.27
C SER A 164 -2.88 -45.89 23.54
N PHE A 165 -3.45 -45.81 22.34
CA PHE A 165 -3.47 -44.61 21.56
C PHE A 165 -4.24 -43.49 22.27
N GLN A 166 -3.61 -42.35 22.44
CA GLN A 166 -4.19 -41.15 23.11
C GLN A 166 -4.52 -40.03 22.13
N GLY A 167 -4.15 -40.16 20.84
CA GLY A 167 -4.35 -39.13 19.87
C GLY A 167 -3.03 -38.63 19.25
N ARG A 168 -3.09 -37.47 18.66
CA ARG A 168 -1.88 -36.81 18.14
C ARG A 168 -1.09 -36.19 19.28
N ALA A 169 0.23 -36.34 19.24
CA ALA A 169 1.13 -35.64 20.13
C ALA A 169 1.05 -34.13 19.86
N GLY A 170 0.88 -33.33 20.89
CA GLY A 170 0.83 -31.86 20.79
C GLY A 170 -0.18 -31.26 21.76
N MET A 171 0.20 -30.13 22.37
CA MET A 171 -0.62 -29.47 23.40
C MET A 171 -1.89 -28.84 22.79
N PHE A 172 -1.82 -28.39 21.52
CA PHE A 172 -2.92 -27.69 20.86
C PHE A 172 -3.29 -28.34 19.53
N PRO A 173 -4.60 -28.40 19.20
CA PRO A 173 -5.06 -28.89 17.91
C PRO A 173 -4.59 -27.94 16.77
N ARG A 174 -4.20 -28.52 15.63
CA ARG A 174 -3.65 -27.75 14.49
C ARG A 174 -4.55 -26.61 14.01
N TRP A 175 -5.87 -26.80 14.05
CA TRP A 175 -6.82 -25.74 13.66
C TRP A 175 -6.74 -24.51 14.57
N LEU A 176 -6.43 -24.68 15.86
CA LEU A 176 -6.23 -23.57 16.79
C LEU A 176 -4.98 -22.77 16.46
N ILE A 177 -3.89 -23.46 16.11
CA ILE A 177 -2.62 -22.83 15.71
C ILE A 177 -2.81 -22.09 14.40
N LEU A 178 -3.53 -22.65 13.42
CA LEU A 178 -3.87 -21.96 12.17
C LEU A 178 -4.77 -20.73 12.42
N GLY A 179 -5.72 -20.86 13.33
CA GLY A 179 -6.57 -19.74 13.76
C GLY A 179 -5.75 -18.61 14.41
N ALA A 180 -4.84 -18.97 15.31
CA ALA A 180 -3.94 -18.00 15.94
C ALA A 180 -3.02 -17.32 14.91
N ALA A 181 -2.47 -18.08 13.95
CA ALA A 181 -1.67 -17.54 12.86
C ALA A 181 -2.48 -16.57 11.99
N ALA A 182 -3.75 -16.86 11.70
CA ALA A 182 -4.63 -15.96 10.97
C ALA A 182 -4.87 -14.64 11.71
N VAL A 183 -5.13 -14.71 13.02
CA VAL A 183 -5.34 -13.52 13.87
C VAL A 183 -4.07 -12.68 13.95
N LEU A 184 -2.92 -13.30 14.21
CA LEU A 184 -1.63 -12.61 14.25
C LEU A 184 -1.27 -11.96 12.91
N GLY A 185 -1.53 -12.67 11.80
CA GLY A 185 -1.34 -12.16 10.44
C GLY A 185 -2.24 -10.93 10.18
N LEU A 186 -3.49 -10.97 10.63
CA LEU A 186 -4.43 -9.85 10.48
C LEU A 186 -3.98 -8.62 11.29
N ILE A 187 -3.57 -8.81 12.54
CA ILE A 187 -3.11 -7.72 13.41
C ILE A 187 -1.82 -7.12 12.84
N GLY A 188 -0.83 -7.96 12.48
CA GLY A 188 0.44 -7.51 11.89
C GLY A 188 0.22 -6.79 10.57
N GLY A 189 -0.66 -7.29 9.71
CA GLY A 189 -1.03 -6.66 8.45
C GLY A 189 -1.79 -5.35 8.62
N ALA A 190 -2.66 -5.24 9.62
CA ALA A 190 -3.34 -4.00 9.97
C ALA A 190 -2.34 -2.94 10.46
N PHE A 191 -1.40 -3.32 11.32
CA PHE A 191 -0.31 -2.46 11.77
C PHE A 191 0.56 -2.00 10.60
N ALA A 192 0.98 -2.91 9.72
CA ALA A 192 1.76 -2.58 8.52
C ALA A 192 0.99 -1.62 7.60
N ALA A 193 -0.32 -1.79 7.41
CA ALA A 193 -1.15 -0.89 6.62
C ALA A 193 -1.20 0.54 7.19
N VAL A 194 -1.25 0.66 8.53
CA VAL A 194 -1.19 1.96 9.23
C VAL A 194 0.18 2.60 9.08
N VAL A 195 1.27 1.85 9.29
CA VAL A 195 2.64 2.35 9.13
C VAL A 195 2.86 2.87 7.70
N VAL A 196 2.47 2.09 6.68
CA VAL A 196 2.55 2.53 5.27
C VAL A 196 1.69 3.77 5.00
N ALA A 197 0.55 3.92 5.69
CA ALA A 197 -0.30 5.11 5.56
C ALA A 197 0.29 6.35 6.26
N LEU A 198 1.05 6.18 7.34
CA LEU A 198 1.75 7.26 8.03
C LEU A 198 2.99 7.72 7.25
N LEU A 199 3.66 6.79 6.58
CA LEU A 199 4.81 7.08 5.71
C LEU A 199 4.39 7.68 4.34
N ASP A 200 3.09 7.57 3.99
CA ASP A 200 2.52 8.15 2.77
C ASP A 200 2.21 9.65 3.00
N GLY A 201 3.23 10.49 2.96
CA GLY A 201 3.17 11.94 3.21
C GLY A 201 2.30 12.74 2.22
N ARG A 202 1.26 12.13 1.65
CA ARG A 202 0.35 12.77 0.69
C ARG A 202 -0.72 13.59 1.38
N ILE A 203 -0.95 14.77 0.84
CA ILE A 203 -1.99 15.69 1.23
C ILE A 203 -3.37 15.04 1.06
N ARG A 204 -4.22 15.15 2.07
CA ARG A 204 -5.55 14.54 2.08
C ARG A 204 -6.67 15.54 2.26
N ARG A 205 -6.39 16.65 2.94
CA ARG A 205 -7.34 17.72 3.28
C ARG A 205 -6.81 19.05 2.81
N PRO A 206 -7.69 20.04 2.60
CA PRO A 206 -7.27 21.42 2.27
C PRO A 206 -6.32 22.01 3.33
N GLU A 207 -6.55 21.69 4.60
CA GLU A 207 -5.74 22.19 5.73
C GLU A 207 -4.29 21.69 5.64
N ASP A 208 -4.06 20.43 5.18
CA ASP A 208 -2.71 19.90 4.98
C ASP A 208 -1.96 20.72 3.91
N ALA A 209 -2.69 21.20 2.88
CA ALA A 209 -2.09 22.02 1.82
C ALA A 209 -1.75 23.42 2.32
N ALA A 210 -2.61 24.03 3.14
CA ALA A 210 -2.34 25.31 3.78
C ALA A 210 -1.15 25.23 4.74
N GLU A 211 -1.04 24.15 5.51
CA GLU A 211 0.10 23.90 6.42
C GLU A 211 1.40 23.71 5.64
N ALA A 212 1.37 23.00 4.50
CA ALA A 212 2.56 22.74 3.69
C ALA A 212 3.13 24.03 3.08
N THR A 213 2.27 24.96 2.67
CA THR A 213 2.67 26.18 1.93
C THR A 213 2.68 27.43 2.81
N GLU A 214 2.14 27.35 4.03
CA GLU A 214 1.91 28.52 4.92
C GLU A 214 1.07 29.61 4.26
N THR A 215 0.23 29.22 3.27
CA THR A 215 -0.63 30.11 2.51
C THR A 215 -2.09 29.64 2.56
N PRO A 216 -3.09 30.54 2.34
CA PRO A 216 -4.49 30.15 2.41
C PRO A 216 -4.91 29.21 1.29
N VAL A 217 -5.92 28.36 1.56
CA VAL A 217 -6.63 27.63 0.51
C VAL A 217 -7.62 28.58 -0.17
N LEU A 218 -7.37 28.88 -1.43
CA LEU A 218 -8.17 29.84 -2.23
C LEU A 218 -9.53 29.27 -2.64
N ALA A 219 -9.55 27.96 -2.95
CA ALA A 219 -10.77 27.24 -3.30
C ALA A 219 -10.53 25.72 -3.25
N THR A 220 -11.63 24.96 -3.15
CA THR A 220 -11.58 23.48 -3.22
C THR A 220 -12.47 22.99 -4.35
N PHE A 221 -11.89 22.43 -5.40
CA PHE A 221 -12.60 21.81 -6.52
C PHE A 221 -12.64 20.30 -6.39
N ARG A 222 -13.58 19.64 -7.07
CA ARG A 222 -13.63 18.17 -7.18
C ARG A 222 -13.06 17.71 -8.52
N SER A 223 -12.25 16.68 -8.50
CA SER A 223 -11.69 16.06 -9.70
C SER A 223 -12.71 15.11 -10.37
N PRO A 224 -12.76 15.04 -11.72
CA PRO A 224 -12.10 15.95 -12.65
C PRO A 224 -12.76 17.33 -12.64
N VAL A 225 -11.94 18.37 -12.83
CA VAL A 225 -12.46 19.72 -12.98
C VAL A 225 -13.11 19.80 -14.37
N PRO A 226 -14.45 20.01 -14.47
CA PRO A 226 -15.19 19.85 -15.72
C PRO A 226 -15.06 21.08 -16.63
N TRP A 227 -13.86 21.35 -17.12
CA TRP A 227 -13.58 22.50 -17.99
C TRP A 227 -13.95 22.26 -19.46
N GLN A 228 -14.06 20.98 -19.89
CA GLN A 228 -14.30 20.59 -21.28
C GLN A 228 -15.76 20.75 -21.71
N SER A 229 -16.69 20.66 -20.80
CA SER A 229 -18.11 20.73 -21.13
C SER A 229 -18.59 22.19 -21.22
N PRO A 230 -19.15 22.60 -22.37
CA PRO A 230 -19.73 23.97 -22.52
C PRO A 230 -20.87 24.22 -21.55
N GLU A 231 -21.62 23.18 -21.17
CA GLU A 231 -22.79 23.26 -20.30
C GLU A 231 -22.42 23.34 -18.81
N THR A 232 -21.23 22.90 -18.42
CA THR A 232 -20.78 22.95 -17.02
C THR A 232 -20.08 24.25 -16.72
N ARG A 233 -20.60 24.94 -15.71
CA ARG A 233 -20.02 26.18 -15.17
C ARG A 233 -19.43 25.87 -13.80
N PRO A 234 -18.17 25.33 -13.71
CA PRO A 234 -17.58 24.93 -12.43
C PRO A 234 -17.42 26.12 -11.45
N TRP A 235 -17.50 27.33 -11.98
CA TRP A 235 -17.44 28.58 -11.21
C TRP A 235 -18.80 29.00 -10.57
N ASP A 236 -19.94 28.38 -10.91
CA ASP A 236 -21.24 28.70 -10.33
C ASP A 236 -21.44 28.04 -8.95
N GLY A 237 -20.70 26.99 -8.66
CA GLY A 237 -20.68 26.35 -7.35
C GLY A 237 -19.97 27.17 -6.27
N GLU A 238 -20.05 26.73 -5.02
CA GLU A 238 -19.42 27.41 -3.87
C GLU A 238 -17.91 27.60 -4.07
N SER A 239 -17.21 26.56 -4.49
CA SER A 239 -15.77 26.58 -4.79
C SER A 239 -15.42 27.62 -5.87
N GLY A 240 -16.24 27.69 -6.91
CA GLY A 240 -16.07 28.69 -7.97
C GLY A 240 -16.31 30.11 -7.50
N ARG A 241 -17.28 30.32 -6.59
CA ARG A 241 -17.52 31.65 -5.97
C ARG A 241 -16.35 32.09 -5.09
N GLN A 242 -15.77 31.15 -4.28
CA GLN A 242 -14.58 31.44 -3.48
C GLN A 242 -13.38 31.81 -4.37
N PHE A 243 -13.15 31.03 -5.43
CA PHE A 243 -12.07 31.30 -6.36
C PHE A 243 -12.24 32.63 -7.09
N ARG A 244 -13.45 32.94 -7.55
CA ARG A 244 -13.76 34.25 -8.15
C ARG A 244 -13.50 35.41 -7.18
N GLY A 245 -13.89 35.26 -5.91
CA GLY A 245 -13.59 36.30 -4.88
C GLY A 245 -12.07 36.54 -4.73
N THR A 246 -11.26 35.54 -4.92
CA THR A 246 -9.79 35.68 -4.97
C THR A 246 -9.34 36.46 -6.20
N LEU A 247 -9.87 36.13 -7.38
CA LEU A 247 -9.56 36.85 -8.63
C LEU A 247 -10.03 38.30 -8.57
N ASP A 248 -11.19 38.58 -7.98
CA ASP A 248 -11.69 39.93 -7.78
C ASP A 248 -10.76 40.78 -6.89
N ARG A 249 -10.21 40.20 -5.83
CA ARG A 249 -9.22 40.87 -4.98
C ARG A 249 -7.94 41.20 -5.75
N LEU A 250 -7.49 40.28 -6.60
CA LEU A 250 -6.34 40.51 -7.48
C LEU A 250 -6.57 41.64 -8.45
N ALA A 251 -7.78 41.76 -9.03
CA ALA A 251 -8.17 42.83 -9.88
C ALA A 251 -8.08 44.21 -9.16
N ILE A 252 -8.56 44.26 -7.93
CA ILE A 252 -8.49 45.48 -7.09
C ILE A 252 -7.03 45.88 -6.82
N LEU A 253 -6.13 44.89 -6.69
CA LEU A 253 -4.70 45.15 -6.49
C LEU A 253 -3.95 45.46 -7.78
N GLY A 254 -4.63 45.55 -8.94
CA GLY A 254 -4.04 45.83 -10.23
C GLY A 254 -3.27 44.67 -10.84
N SER A 255 -3.42 43.47 -10.26
CA SER A 255 -2.78 42.25 -10.79
C SER A 255 -3.45 41.83 -12.10
N LYS A 256 -2.66 41.53 -13.12
CA LYS A 256 -3.13 41.07 -14.44
C LYS A 256 -2.62 39.71 -14.80
N VAL A 257 -1.37 39.39 -14.46
CA VAL A 257 -0.71 38.10 -14.83
C VAL A 257 -0.74 37.14 -13.66
N VAL A 258 -1.46 36.04 -13.83
CA VAL A 258 -1.59 34.97 -12.82
C VAL A 258 -1.01 33.68 -13.36
N VAL A 259 0.06 33.21 -12.72
CA VAL A 259 0.67 31.90 -13.02
C VAL A 259 -0.05 30.83 -12.22
N VAL A 260 -0.47 29.76 -12.91
CA VAL A 260 -1.05 28.56 -12.31
C VAL A 260 -0.08 27.42 -12.48
N THR A 261 0.39 26.85 -11.38
CA THR A 261 1.36 25.76 -11.38
C THR A 261 1.01 24.71 -10.30
N SER A 262 1.81 23.65 -10.20
CA SER A 262 1.69 22.61 -9.19
C SER A 262 3.05 22.07 -8.81
N ALA A 263 3.16 21.37 -7.68
CA ALA A 263 4.39 20.67 -7.31
C ALA A 263 4.72 19.55 -8.31
N GLU A 264 3.71 18.78 -8.73
CA GLU A 264 3.85 17.60 -9.58
C GLU A 264 2.87 17.60 -10.75
N ARG A 265 3.07 16.68 -11.71
CA ARG A 265 2.16 16.51 -12.85
C ARG A 265 0.79 15.99 -12.40
N ALA A 266 -0.22 16.14 -13.26
CA ALA A 266 -1.57 15.62 -13.09
C ALA A 266 -2.31 16.11 -11.82
N ALA A 267 -1.83 17.19 -11.17
CA ALA A 267 -2.52 17.84 -10.05
C ALA A 267 -3.80 18.59 -10.49
N GLY A 268 -3.98 18.83 -11.80
CA GLY A 268 -5.17 19.51 -12.33
C GLY A 268 -4.96 21.00 -12.65
N LYS A 269 -3.71 21.49 -12.71
CA LYS A 269 -3.35 22.88 -12.96
C LYS A 269 -4.00 23.47 -14.20
N THR A 270 -3.91 22.79 -15.35
CA THR A 270 -4.51 23.19 -16.62
C THR A 270 -6.04 23.38 -16.51
N GLY A 271 -6.70 22.44 -15.82
CA GLY A 271 -8.16 22.55 -15.59
C GLY A 271 -8.53 23.75 -14.71
N ILE A 272 -7.71 24.08 -13.73
CA ILE A 272 -7.89 25.26 -12.88
C ILE A 272 -7.61 26.54 -13.67
N ALA A 273 -6.52 26.60 -14.46
CA ALA A 273 -6.19 27.75 -15.31
C ALA A 273 -7.30 28.05 -16.31
N LEU A 274 -7.81 27.04 -17.01
CA LEU A 274 -8.95 27.17 -17.92
C LEU A 274 -10.25 27.58 -17.21
N THR A 275 -10.47 27.06 -15.99
CA THR A 275 -11.62 27.45 -15.17
C THR A 275 -11.53 28.93 -14.77
N ALA A 276 -10.34 29.42 -14.38
CA ALA A 276 -10.09 30.83 -14.07
C ALA A 276 -10.35 31.72 -15.28
N ALA A 277 -9.77 31.38 -16.44
CA ALA A 277 -9.94 32.15 -17.66
C ALA A 277 -11.43 32.28 -18.06
N ARG A 278 -12.17 31.19 -18.05
CA ARG A 278 -13.62 31.21 -18.35
C ARG A 278 -14.43 31.95 -17.32
N ALA A 279 -14.09 31.85 -16.04
CA ALA A 279 -14.79 32.59 -14.98
C ALA A 279 -14.66 34.10 -15.13
N LEU A 280 -13.47 34.56 -15.48
CA LEU A 280 -13.20 36.01 -15.75
C LEU A 280 -13.91 36.48 -17.03
N ALA A 281 -13.80 35.71 -18.11
CA ALA A 281 -14.45 36.04 -19.39
C ALA A 281 -15.98 36.06 -19.27
N SER A 282 -16.58 35.20 -18.44
CA SER A 282 -18.04 35.21 -18.20
C SER A 282 -18.58 36.51 -17.59
N ARG A 283 -17.68 37.37 -17.11
CA ARG A 283 -18.01 38.72 -16.52
C ARG A 283 -17.67 39.87 -17.46
N GLY A 284 -17.30 39.57 -18.70
CA GLY A 284 -17.00 40.54 -19.71
C GLY A 284 -15.52 40.98 -19.76
N SER A 285 -14.64 40.36 -18.96
CA SER A 285 -13.20 40.61 -19.07
C SER A 285 -12.62 39.96 -20.31
N THR A 286 -11.64 40.58 -20.92
CA THR A 286 -10.80 39.98 -21.97
C THR A 286 -9.64 39.19 -21.31
N VAL A 287 -9.48 37.93 -21.68
CA VAL A 287 -8.51 37.01 -21.03
C VAL A 287 -7.61 36.37 -22.06
N ALA A 288 -6.29 36.49 -21.88
CA ALA A 288 -5.29 35.66 -22.54
C ALA A 288 -5.00 34.43 -21.66
N MET A 289 -5.27 33.24 -22.19
CA MET A 289 -4.88 31.97 -21.58
C MET A 289 -3.62 31.47 -22.28
N VAL A 290 -2.48 31.61 -21.62
CA VAL A 290 -1.16 31.24 -22.15
C VAL A 290 -0.80 29.84 -21.65
N ASP A 291 -0.61 28.91 -22.57
CA ASP A 291 -0.10 27.58 -22.25
C ASP A 291 1.42 27.57 -22.35
N PHE A 292 2.09 27.56 -21.22
CA PHE A 292 3.55 27.49 -21.13
C PHE A 292 4.06 26.08 -20.76
N ASP A 293 3.19 25.06 -20.73
CA ASP A 293 3.57 23.66 -20.51
C ASP A 293 4.00 22.99 -21.83
N SER A 294 5.23 23.29 -22.26
CA SER A 294 5.81 22.76 -23.50
C SER A 294 5.90 21.24 -23.61
N ARG A 295 5.82 20.55 -22.46
CA ARG A 295 6.07 19.10 -22.37
C ARG A 295 4.81 18.26 -22.15
N GLY A 296 3.72 18.92 -21.78
CA GLY A 296 2.45 18.25 -21.44
C GLY A 296 1.22 18.93 -22.02
N SER A 297 1.40 19.93 -22.87
CA SER A 297 0.32 20.68 -23.49
C SER A 297 -0.63 19.77 -24.26
N ARG A 298 -1.89 19.79 -23.85
CA ARG A 298 -3.01 19.16 -24.57
C ARG A 298 -4.07 20.22 -24.96
N ILE A 299 -3.85 21.48 -24.61
CA ILE A 299 -4.84 22.54 -24.80
C ILE A 299 -5.14 22.71 -26.28
N ALA A 300 -4.08 22.82 -27.11
CA ALA A 300 -4.23 22.96 -28.56
C ALA A 300 -5.02 21.80 -29.19
N SER A 301 -4.65 20.57 -28.89
CA SER A 301 -5.32 19.37 -29.46
C SER A 301 -6.76 19.19 -28.98
N VAL A 302 -7.03 19.51 -27.71
CA VAL A 302 -8.38 19.38 -27.13
C VAL A 302 -9.33 20.47 -27.64
N LEU A 303 -8.80 21.67 -27.94
CA LEU A 303 -9.59 22.81 -28.40
C LEU A 303 -9.57 22.95 -29.95
N GLY A 304 -8.85 22.08 -30.68
CA GLY A 304 -8.78 22.15 -32.15
C GLY A 304 -8.07 23.42 -32.68
N LEU A 305 -6.96 23.82 -32.03
CA LEU A 305 -6.24 25.06 -32.31
C LEU A 305 -5.07 24.85 -33.28
N ASP A 306 -5.28 24.20 -34.40
CA ASP A 306 -4.20 23.78 -35.30
C ASP A 306 -3.45 24.94 -35.97
N ASN A 307 -4.02 26.14 -36.08
CA ASN A 307 -3.45 27.33 -36.70
C ASN A 307 -3.37 28.54 -35.76
N ALA A 308 -3.31 28.31 -34.44
CA ALA A 308 -3.28 29.38 -33.48
C ALA A 308 -1.87 30.03 -33.40
N GLN A 309 -1.86 31.31 -33.02
CA GLN A 309 -0.64 31.97 -32.60
C GLN A 309 -0.07 31.23 -31.38
N THR A 310 1.25 30.98 -31.39
CA THR A 310 1.90 30.19 -30.36
C THR A 310 2.84 31.02 -29.50
N VAL A 311 3.09 30.58 -28.25
CA VAL A 311 4.07 31.19 -27.35
C VAL A 311 5.45 31.26 -28.04
N SER A 312 5.92 30.15 -28.62
CA SER A 312 7.19 30.11 -29.33
C SER A 312 7.24 31.08 -30.52
N GLY A 313 6.15 31.18 -31.28
CA GLY A 313 6.03 32.15 -32.34
C GLY A 313 6.14 33.61 -31.85
N LEU A 314 5.48 33.93 -30.72
CA LEU A 314 5.53 35.29 -30.14
C LEU A 314 6.89 35.63 -29.54
N VAL A 315 7.58 34.65 -28.95
CA VAL A 315 8.87 34.85 -28.27
C VAL A 315 10.06 34.97 -29.24
N TYR A 316 10.05 34.16 -30.30
CA TYR A 316 11.22 34.06 -31.22
C TYR A 316 11.09 34.89 -32.49
N HIS A 317 9.91 35.52 -32.77
CA HIS A 317 9.81 36.39 -33.94
C HIS A 317 10.46 37.78 -33.74
N ASP A 318 10.89 38.37 -34.84
CA ASP A 318 11.57 39.69 -34.86
C ASP A 318 10.60 40.80 -34.40
N VAL A 319 11.14 41.82 -33.71
CA VAL A 319 10.36 42.92 -33.09
C VAL A 319 9.47 43.65 -34.10
N SER A 320 9.91 43.82 -35.34
CA SER A 320 9.15 44.48 -36.41
C SER A 320 7.92 43.73 -36.89
N GLN A 321 7.86 42.41 -36.66
CA GLN A 321 6.72 41.57 -37.00
C GLN A 321 5.80 41.31 -35.79
N ARG A 322 6.27 41.53 -34.57
CA ARG A 322 5.51 41.30 -33.33
C ARG A 322 4.30 42.21 -33.21
N GLU A 323 4.40 43.53 -33.51
CA GLU A 323 3.26 44.45 -33.46
C GLU A 323 2.12 44.02 -34.40
N GLN A 324 2.45 43.45 -35.56
CA GLN A 324 1.48 42.87 -36.48
C GLN A 324 0.96 41.51 -36.00
N SER A 325 1.80 40.69 -35.33
CA SER A 325 1.45 39.40 -34.80
C SER A 325 0.54 39.49 -33.56
N PHE A 326 0.71 40.55 -32.75
CA PHE A 326 -0.20 40.85 -31.63
C PHE A 326 -1.56 41.41 -32.06
N SER A 327 -1.70 41.87 -33.34
CA SER A 327 -3.01 42.31 -33.89
C SER A 327 -3.98 41.19 -34.25
N VAL A 328 -3.65 40.01 -33.95
CA VAL A 328 -4.37 38.84 -33.54
C VAL A 328 -5.55 38.35 -34.36
N GLN A 329 -5.37 37.22 -34.93
CA GLN A 329 -6.47 36.30 -35.16
C GLN A 329 -6.76 35.51 -33.87
N THR A 330 -7.74 35.96 -33.11
CA THR A 330 -8.26 35.29 -31.92
C THR A 330 -8.89 33.97 -32.33
N VAL A 331 -8.27 32.85 -32.03
CA VAL A 331 -8.88 31.53 -32.18
C VAL A 331 -9.45 31.14 -30.82
N ALA A 332 -10.56 31.74 -30.44
CA ALA A 332 -11.38 31.20 -29.35
C ALA A 332 -12.30 30.12 -29.93
N PRO A 333 -12.41 28.95 -29.29
CA PRO A 333 -13.53 28.06 -29.61
C PRO A 333 -14.82 28.82 -29.47
N THR A 334 -15.77 28.63 -30.37
CA THR A 334 -17.05 29.37 -30.48
C THR A 334 -17.84 29.48 -29.18
N ASN A 335 -17.52 28.64 -28.18
CA ASN A 335 -18.18 28.61 -26.85
C ASN A 335 -17.43 29.39 -25.75
N TRP A 336 -16.28 30.00 -26.04
CA TRP A 336 -15.43 30.67 -25.06
C TRP A 336 -15.22 32.14 -25.39
N GLN A 337 -16.33 32.87 -25.54
CA GLN A 337 -16.30 34.32 -25.78
C GLN A 337 -15.45 35.02 -24.70
N GLY A 338 -14.56 35.92 -25.13
CA GLY A 338 -13.69 36.70 -24.25
C GLY A 338 -12.40 35.98 -23.82
N VAL A 339 -12.15 34.71 -24.21
CA VAL A 339 -10.89 34.02 -23.94
C VAL A 339 -10.11 33.80 -25.23
N THR A 340 -8.89 34.33 -25.27
CA THR A 340 -7.89 34.01 -26.29
C THR A 340 -6.92 32.95 -25.75
N VAL A 341 -6.80 31.83 -26.43
CA VAL A 341 -5.85 30.76 -26.04
C VAL A 341 -4.62 30.83 -26.89
N ILE A 342 -3.47 30.87 -26.25
CA ILE A 342 -2.14 30.93 -26.88
C ILE A 342 -1.41 29.64 -26.48
N PRO A 343 -1.41 28.59 -27.33
CA PRO A 343 -0.71 27.34 -27.05
C PRO A 343 0.81 27.52 -27.16
N PHE A 344 1.59 26.61 -26.58
CA PHE A 344 3.04 26.71 -26.56
C PHE A 344 3.64 26.70 -27.97
N GLY A 345 3.23 25.79 -28.82
CA GLY A 345 3.70 25.60 -30.17
C GLY A 345 5.02 24.78 -30.29
N PRO A 346 5.46 24.51 -31.51
CA PRO A 346 6.74 23.82 -31.76
C PRO A 346 7.91 24.72 -31.39
N THR A 347 8.96 24.16 -30.78
CA THR A 347 10.22 24.83 -30.49
C THR A 347 11.38 24.08 -31.11
N GLU A 348 12.34 24.81 -31.65
CA GLU A 348 13.64 24.28 -32.03
C GLU A 348 14.58 24.43 -30.83
N GLY A 349 14.89 23.33 -30.13
CA GLY A 349 15.80 23.32 -28.97
C GLY A 349 15.14 23.03 -27.63
N ASP A 350 15.76 23.46 -26.52
CA ASP A 350 15.23 23.23 -25.16
C ASP A 350 14.02 24.13 -24.91
N PRO A 351 12.84 23.53 -24.66
CA PRO A 351 11.64 24.31 -24.34
C PRO A 351 11.80 25.19 -23.10
N GLY A 352 12.66 24.80 -22.14
CA GLY A 352 12.93 25.57 -20.92
C GLY A 352 13.65 26.90 -21.20
N ALA A 353 14.39 27.01 -22.31
CA ALA A 353 15.07 28.24 -22.73
C ALA A 353 14.09 29.36 -23.10
N THR A 354 12.87 29.02 -23.52
CA THR A 354 11.82 30.00 -23.85
C THR A 354 11.47 30.90 -22.65
N ALA A 355 11.45 30.35 -21.43
CA ALA A 355 11.15 31.14 -20.25
C ALA A 355 12.15 32.23 -19.92
N ASP A 356 13.42 32.03 -20.31
CA ASP A 356 14.52 32.99 -20.11
C ASP A 356 14.76 33.92 -21.32
N HIS A 357 14.09 33.65 -22.43
CA HIS A 357 14.30 34.45 -23.65
C HIS A 357 13.81 35.90 -23.45
N PRO A 358 14.54 36.94 -23.88
CA PRO A 358 14.11 38.35 -23.74
C PRO A 358 12.71 38.61 -24.30
N GLY A 359 12.37 37.99 -25.42
CA GLY A 359 11.03 38.06 -26.02
C GLY A 359 9.88 37.60 -25.12
N THR A 360 10.17 36.82 -24.08
CA THR A 360 9.13 36.41 -23.10
C THR A 360 8.69 37.60 -22.27
N ALA A 361 9.60 38.45 -21.80
CA ALA A 361 9.25 39.67 -21.09
C ALA A 361 8.39 40.61 -21.97
N GLU A 362 8.84 40.81 -23.23
CA GLU A 362 8.12 41.65 -24.20
C GLU A 362 6.71 41.09 -24.51
N MET A 363 6.58 39.77 -24.65
CA MET A 363 5.31 39.10 -24.85
C MET A 363 4.36 39.37 -23.67
N PHE A 364 4.82 39.19 -22.41
CA PHE A 364 3.98 39.45 -21.23
C PHE A 364 3.57 40.93 -21.12
N GLU A 365 4.47 41.87 -21.47
CA GLU A 365 4.16 43.31 -21.47
C GLU A 365 3.08 43.64 -22.52
N ALA A 366 3.23 43.11 -23.74
CA ALA A 366 2.19 43.25 -24.76
C ALA A 366 0.85 42.67 -24.38
N LEU A 367 0.86 41.45 -23.80
CA LEU A 367 -0.38 40.81 -23.33
C LEU A 367 -1.04 41.59 -22.18
N ARG A 368 -0.26 42.18 -21.27
CA ARG A 368 -0.80 43.09 -20.20
C ARG A 368 -1.52 44.31 -20.75
N ASN A 369 -1.07 44.80 -21.89
CA ASN A 369 -1.66 46.00 -22.54
C ASN A 369 -2.93 45.63 -23.31
N LEU A 370 -3.00 44.43 -23.90
CA LEU A 370 -4.10 43.99 -24.75
C LEU A 370 -5.26 43.33 -23.99
N TYR A 371 -4.98 42.70 -22.85
CA TYR A 371 -5.98 41.95 -22.10
C TYR A 371 -6.13 42.45 -20.68
N ASP A 372 -7.34 42.29 -20.13
CA ASP A 372 -7.62 42.59 -18.71
C ASP A 372 -6.89 41.54 -17.82
N TRP A 373 -6.76 40.31 -18.30
CA TRP A 373 -6.14 39.22 -17.56
C TRP A 373 -5.26 38.36 -18.48
N VAL A 374 -4.15 37.87 -17.89
CA VAL A 374 -3.26 36.87 -18.49
C VAL A 374 -3.14 35.71 -17.52
N ILE A 375 -3.73 34.59 -17.86
CA ILE A 375 -3.64 33.35 -17.09
C ILE A 375 -2.62 32.43 -17.73
N VAL A 376 -1.61 32.02 -16.98
CA VAL A 376 -0.48 31.25 -17.51
C VAL A 376 -0.51 29.85 -16.89
N ASP A 377 -0.71 28.81 -17.71
CA ASP A 377 -0.53 27.41 -17.32
C ASP A 377 0.93 27.01 -17.50
N THR A 378 1.56 26.45 -16.47
CA THR A 378 2.98 26.12 -16.49
C THR A 378 3.21 24.65 -16.13
N PRO A 379 4.38 24.06 -16.49
CA PRO A 379 4.73 22.73 -16.00
C PRO A 379 4.87 22.67 -14.47
N ALA A 380 4.99 21.46 -13.94
CA ALA A 380 5.17 21.21 -12.51
C ALA A 380 6.55 21.71 -12.02
N VAL A 381 6.58 22.40 -10.88
CA VAL A 381 7.77 23.08 -10.34
C VAL A 381 8.90 22.13 -9.99
N ILE A 382 8.57 20.95 -9.40
CA ILE A 382 9.60 20.00 -8.96
C ILE A 382 10.32 19.34 -10.15
N GLU A 383 9.60 19.17 -11.27
CA GLU A 383 10.16 18.52 -12.44
C GLU A 383 10.85 19.51 -13.39
N PHE A 384 10.39 20.77 -13.41
CA PHE A 384 10.84 21.76 -14.38
C PHE A 384 10.95 23.16 -13.77
N SER A 385 12.01 23.87 -14.13
CA SER A 385 12.27 25.23 -13.63
C SER A 385 11.49 26.33 -14.35
N ASP A 386 10.69 25.99 -15.36
CA ASP A 386 9.99 26.97 -16.22
C ASP A 386 9.05 27.85 -15.39
N ALA A 387 8.26 27.28 -14.50
CA ALA A 387 7.39 28.03 -13.61
C ALA A 387 8.18 29.00 -12.70
N VAL A 388 9.32 28.54 -12.15
CA VAL A 388 10.19 29.35 -11.28
C VAL A 388 10.79 30.55 -12.05
N ARG A 389 11.09 30.36 -13.34
CA ARG A 389 11.60 31.44 -14.19
C ARG A 389 10.54 32.45 -14.59
N LEU A 390 9.29 31.97 -14.77
CA LEU A 390 8.17 32.81 -15.20
C LEU A 390 7.59 33.68 -14.09
N VAL A 391 7.77 33.33 -12.81
CA VAL A 391 7.16 34.08 -11.70
C VAL A 391 7.63 35.53 -11.63
N ARG A 392 8.80 35.88 -12.19
CA ARG A 392 9.27 37.28 -12.30
C ARG A 392 8.38 38.16 -13.19
N HIS A 393 7.59 37.55 -14.08
CA HIS A 393 6.65 38.23 -14.95
C HIS A 393 5.22 38.18 -14.42
N ALA A 394 4.98 37.47 -13.33
CA ALA A 394 3.67 37.27 -12.72
C ALA A 394 3.42 38.26 -11.59
N ASP A 395 2.18 38.72 -11.49
CA ASP A 395 1.72 39.51 -10.34
C ASP A 395 1.30 38.61 -9.18
N ALA A 396 0.88 37.39 -9.52
CA ALA A 396 0.45 36.39 -8.57
C ALA A 396 0.69 34.97 -9.05
N VAL A 397 0.91 34.06 -8.11
CA VAL A 397 1.07 32.64 -8.35
C VAL A 397 0.02 31.86 -7.57
N VAL A 398 -0.65 30.93 -8.24
CA VAL A 398 -1.62 30.00 -7.66
C VAL A 398 -1.03 28.60 -7.74
N LEU A 399 -0.82 27.96 -6.59
CA LEU A 399 -0.42 26.56 -6.52
C LEU A 399 -1.64 25.64 -6.59
N VAL A 400 -1.55 24.53 -7.30
CA VAL A 400 -2.59 23.50 -7.35
C VAL A 400 -2.09 22.25 -6.66
N ALA A 401 -2.84 21.78 -5.68
CA ALA A 401 -2.57 20.54 -4.96
C ALA A 401 -3.75 19.57 -5.10
N ARG A 402 -3.47 18.30 -5.38
CA ARG A 402 -4.50 17.27 -5.52
C ARG A 402 -4.49 16.31 -4.35
N ALA A 403 -5.66 16.05 -3.80
CA ALA A 403 -5.86 15.10 -2.72
C ALA A 403 -5.27 13.74 -3.08
N ARG A 404 -4.52 13.14 -2.13
CA ARG A 404 -3.93 11.78 -2.22
C ARG A 404 -2.99 11.56 -3.42
N HIS A 405 -2.62 12.64 -4.09
CA HIS A 405 -1.67 12.65 -5.19
C HIS A 405 -0.46 13.48 -4.80
N THR A 406 -0.66 14.73 -4.44
CA THR A 406 0.40 15.66 -4.03
C THR A 406 0.98 15.27 -2.66
N LYS A 407 2.31 15.22 -2.55
CA LYS A 407 3.01 15.01 -1.30
C LYS A 407 3.23 16.32 -0.57
N PHE A 408 3.19 16.26 0.75
CA PHE A 408 3.36 17.43 1.62
C PHE A 408 4.71 18.12 1.40
N ASP A 409 5.80 17.34 1.39
CA ASP A 409 7.15 17.89 1.23
C ASP A 409 7.40 18.44 -0.18
N GLU A 410 6.81 17.82 -1.21
CA GLU A 410 6.91 18.33 -2.59
C GLU A 410 6.17 19.66 -2.75
N LEU A 411 4.97 19.78 -2.15
CA LEU A 411 4.22 21.04 -2.21
C LEU A 411 4.94 22.15 -1.44
N ARG A 412 5.48 21.84 -0.26
CA ARG A 412 6.31 22.77 0.52
C ARG A 412 7.53 23.24 -0.27
N SER A 413 8.26 22.31 -0.87
CA SER A 413 9.45 22.61 -1.68
C SER A 413 9.11 23.47 -2.90
N ALA A 414 8.01 23.18 -3.60
CA ALA A 414 7.54 23.98 -4.73
C ALA A 414 7.19 25.41 -4.29
N CYS A 415 6.47 25.58 -3.19
CA CYS A 415 6.16 26.91 -2.66
C CYS A 415 7.43 27.68 -2.29
N GLN A 416 8.39 27.05 -1.63
CA GLN A 416 9.67 27.67 -1.28
C GLN A 416 10.46 28.11 -2.51
N GLN A 417 10.56 27.25 -3.55
CA GLN A 417 11.26 27.60 -4.80
C GLN A 417 10.62 28.81 -5.47
N LEU A 418 9.30 28.86 -5.55
CA LEU A 418 8.58 30.01 -6.13
C LEU A 418 8.79 31.29 -5.33
N THR A 419 8.75 31.21 -4.00
CA THR A 419 8.97 32.36 -3.10
C THR A 419 10.41 32.87 -3.19
N LEU A 420 11.41 31.97 -3.25
CA LEU A 420 12.82 32.34 -3.44
C LEU A 420 13.06 33.04 -4.78
N ALA A 421 12.28 32.72 -5.81
CA ALA A 421 12.31 33.41 -7.10
C ALA A 421 11.50 34.71 -7.12
N ALA A 422 11.17 35.26 -5.95
CA ALA A 422 10.33 36.46 -5.79
C ALA A 422 8.90 36.32 -6.33
N GLY A 423 8.38 35.09 -6.46
CA GLY A 423 7.00 34.82 -6.82
C GLY A 423 6.05 35.17 -5.68
N ASN A 424 5.01 35.96 -5.96
CA ASN A 424 3.95 36.26 -5.03
C ASN A 424 2.95 35.10 -4.97
N VAL A 425 3.22 34.07 -4.12
CA VAL A 425 2.35 32.90 -3.94
C VAL A 425 1.13 33.27 -3.11
N LEU A 426 -0.02 33.43 -3.76
CA LEU A 426 -1.28 33.83 -3.10
C LEU A 426 -1.86 32.74 -2.21
N GLY A 427 -1.72 31.49 -2.63
CA GLY A 427 -2.29 30.34 -1.94
C GLY A 427 -2.46 29.14 -2.83
N VAL A 428 -3.19 28.17 -2.27
CA VAL A 428 -3.39 26.86 -2.89
C VAL A 428 -4.84 26.68 -3.34
N VAL A 429 -5.02 26.21 -4.57
CA VAL A 429 -6.28 25.61 -5.02
C VAL A 429 -6.22 24.12 -4.79
N PHE A 430 -7.11 23.60 -3.97
CA PHE A 430 -7.15 22.19 -3.61
C PHE A 430 -8.13 21.43 -4.51
N VAL A 431 -7.65 20.33 -5.13
CA VAL A 431 -8.46 19.45 -5.97
C VAL A 431 -8.73 18.15 -5.21
N ALA A 432 -9.95 18.03 -4.67
CA ALA A 432 -10.41 16.86 -3.96
C ALA A 432 -10.76 15.74 -4.94
N ASP A 433 -10.49 14.47 -4.57
CA ASP A 433 -10.96 13.31 -5.33
C ASP A 433 -12.49 13.23 -5.28
N SER A 434 -13.11 12.76 -6.37
CA SER A 434 -14.52 12.39 -6.35
C SER A 434 -14.75 11.22 -5.39
N ALA A 435 -15.83 11.26 -4.60
CA ALA A 435 -16.18 10.17 -3.70
C ALA A 435 -16.33 8.85 -4.50
N PRO A 436 -15.86 7.71 -3.97
CA PRO A 436 -15.99 6.42 -4.63
C PRO A 436 -17.46 5.97 -4.66
N GLY A 437 -18.24 6.46 -5.58
CA GLY A 437 -19.68 6.20 -5.75
C GLY A 437 -20.31 7.07 -6.82
N GLN A 438 -19.75 8.23 -7.10
CA GLN A 438 -20.29 9.14 -8.13
C GLN A 438 -19.73 8.87 -9.55
N ARG A 439 -18.80 7.93 -9.71
CA ARG A 439 -18.31 7.48 -11.04
C ARG A 439 -19.32 6.64 -11.84
N ARG A 440 -20.45 6.22 -11.25
CA ARG A 440 -21.51 5.45 -11.92
C ARG A 440 -22.67 6.34 -12.35
N GLY A 441 -22.49 7.13 -13.43
CA GLY A 441 -23.62 7.93 -13.89
C GLY A 441 -23.47 8.66 -15.21
N ARG A 442 -22.46 8.41 -16.00
CA ARG A 442 -22.41 8.85 -17.40
C ARG A 442 -22.20 7.68 -18.33
N LEU A 443 -23.27 6.95 -18.54
CA LEU A 443 -23.40 6.16 -19.76
C LEU A 443 -23.78 7.14 -20.89
N ASN A 444 -23.01 7.10 -21.96
CA ASN A 444 -23.38 7.69 -23.22
C ASN A 444 -24.76 7.16 -23.64
N ARG A 445 -25.55 7.90 -24.43
CA ARG A 445 -26.87 7.46 -24.96
C ARG A 445 -26.84 6.10 -25.68
N SER A 446 -25.64 5.55 -25.91
CA SER A 446 -25.41 4.21 -26.47
C SER A 446 -24.98 3.16 -25.40
N GLY A 447 -25.04 3.46 -24.08
CA GLY A 447 -24.79 2.49 -23.02
C GLY A 447 -23.30 2.13 -22.80
N ARG A 448 -22.35 2.86 -23.37
CA ARG A 448 -20.91 2.62 -23.17
C ARG A 448 -20.33 3.55 -22.11
N PRO A 449 -19.47 3.07 -21.20
CA PRO A 449 -18.72 3.93 -20.28
C PRO A 449 -17.84 4.89 -21.07
N VAL A 450 -17.84 6.17 -20.71
CA VAL A 450 -16.80 7.12 -21.15
C VAL A 450 -15.59 6.84 -20.26
N ASP A 451 -14.71 5.98 -20.73
CA ASP A 451 -13.45 5.71 -20.07
C ASP A 451 -12.57 6.98 -20.11
N ASP A 452 -11.96 7.28 -18.96
CA ASP A 452 -10.90 8.27 -18.84
C ASP A 452 -9.85 8.01 -19.93
N ILE A 453 -9.47 9.06 -20.66
CA ILE A 453 -8.44 9.01 -21.69
C ILE A 453 -7.08 8.74 -20.99
N GLU A 454 -6.82 7.49 -20.69
CA GLU A 454 -5.50 6.91 -20.55
C GLU A 454 -5.24 6.14 -21.86
N ASP A 455 -4.16 6.59 -22.53
CA ASP A 455 -3.52 5.84 -23.63
C ASP A 455 -4.31 5.68 -24.95
N VAL A 456 -4.46 6.77 -25.67
CA VAL A 456 -4.63 6.66 -27.13
C VAL A 456 -3.23 6.81 -27.76
N GLY A 457 -2.65 5.66 -28.10
CA GLY A 457 -1.49 5.61 -28.98
C GLY A 457 -1.76 6.34 -30.31
N PRO A 458 -0.73 6.70 -31.08
CA PRO A 458 -0.89 7.48 -32.30
C PRO A 458 -1.83 6.77 -33.28
N PRO A 459 -2.71 7.50 -34.00
CA PRO A 459 -3.62 6.91 -34.96
C PRO A 459 -2.83 6.22 -36.06
N GLY A 460 -3.09 4.93 -36.21
CA GLY A 460 -2.50 4.14 -37.30
C GLY A 460 -2.82 4.77 -38.65
N ARG A 461 -1.79 4.91 -39.48
CA ARG A 461 -1.89 5.32 -40.87
C ARG A 461 -2.90 4.39 -41.57
N GLN A 462 -4.07 4.89 -41.87
CA GLN A 462 -4.94 4.23 -42.85
C GLN A 462 -4.28 4.36 -44.22
N ALA A 463 -3.96 3.21 -44.79
CA ALA A 463 -3.46 3.11 -46.14
C ALA A 463 -4.53 3.63 -47.13
N PHE A 464 -4.18 4.66 -47.88
CA PHE A 464 -4.95 5.19 -49.01
C PHE A 464 -4.91 4.14 -50.11
N SER A 465 -6.03 3.48 -50.38
CA SER A 465 -6.21 2.72 -51.62
C SER A 465 -6.57 3.69 -52.76
N PRO A 466 -5.91 3.68 -53.90
CA PRO A 466 -6.30 4.50 -55.05
C PRO A 466 -7.56 3.90 -55.70
N SER A 467 -8.56 4.74 -55.84
CA SER A 467 -9.77 4.43 -56.60
C SER A 467 -9.49 4.35 -58.12
N GLU A 468 -9.85 3.25 -58.71
CA GLU A 468 -9.88 2.99 -60.15
C GLU A 468 -10.75 4.01 -60.90
N PRO A 469 -10.36 4.46 -62.11
CA PRO A 469 -11.17 5.39 -62.89
C PRO A 469 -12.32 4.72 -63.61
N ALA A 470 -13.50 5.29 -63.44
CA ALA A 470 -14.72 4.86 -64.12
C ALA A 470 -14.61 5.03 -65.66
N ARG A 471 -14.80 3.95 -66.41
CA ARG A 471 -15.06 3.98 -67.84
C ARG A 471 -16.46 4.54 -68.09
N ARG A 472 -16.56 5.53 -68.94
CA ARG A 472 -17.81 5.96 -69.61
C ARG A 472 -17.98 5.24 -70.91
N PRO A 473 -19.24 5.03 -71.34
CA PRO A 473 -19.59 4.36 -72.58
C PRO A 473 -19.23 5.19 -73.83
#